data_ef1cb8ef4cf5780acd01aa05ca3be1a6
#
_entry.id   ef1cb8ef4cf5780acd01aa05ca3be1a6
#
_cell.length_a   1.000
_cell.length_b   1.000
_cell.length_c   1.000
_cell.angle_alpha   90.00
_cell.angle_beta   90.00
_cell.angle_gamma   90.00
#
_symmetry.space_group_name_H-M   'P 1'
#
loop_
_entity.id
_entity.type
_entity.pdbx_description
1 polymer ?
#
loop_
_entity_poly.entity_id
_entity_poly.type
_entity_poly.pdbx_seq_one_letter_code
_entity_poly.pdbx_strand_id
1 'polypeptide(L)'
;MTGAFAHPWWLLALLVPIAAAAAYVAVDKRKRKRSIAFGNFTVVADVTGPGRPWLRHLPVTALVAALALLAIALAGPMAETKVARNRATIMLVVDVSLSMSATDVQPDRLTTAKQAGREFIESLPDDLNVGLVTFAGRAQTPVMPTTDHATVARALDGATLDSATATGDAIAAAQSAILQFGEQIQGPEGPPPAAIVLLSDGKQTIPTELDDPRGAFTAADEAAKIGLPIHAISFGTLGGSISVDGQVLPVPNDDESLMEIARRTEGEFHSAASLDELRDVYGELTDEIGYELRRSENPRPWMVAAFALLVTSAAASVFQGRRVP
;
A
#
# COMPACT_ATOMS: atom_id res chain seq x y z
N MET A 1 10.76 15.36 -16.55
CA MET A 1 11.72 14.27 -16.84
C MET A 1 12.10 13.63 -15.51
N THR A 2 11.45 12.54 -15.15
CA THR A 2 11.68 11.83 -13.89
C THR A 2 12.93 10.96 -14.04
N GLY A 3 14.07 11.46 -13.56
CA GLY A 3 15.33 10.72 -13.61
C GLY A 3 15.31 9.51 -12.66
N ALA A 4 16.10 8.48 -12.97
CA ALA A 4 16.29 7.32 -12.10
C ALA A 4 17.01 7.66 -10.78
N PHE A 5 17.53 8.88 -10.64
CA PHE A 5 18.28 9.38 -9.49
C PHE A 5 17.80 10.76 -9.09
N ALA A 6 17.70 11.02 -7.78
CA ALA A 6 17.33 12.33 -7.24
C ALA A 6 18.44 13.38 -7.47
N HIS A 7 19.69 12.95 -7.34
CA HIS A 7 20.88 13.82 -7.43
C HIS A 7 21.90 13.26 -8.45
N PRO A 8 21.60 13.27 -9.79
CA PRO A 8 22.41 12.60 -10.80
C PRO A 8 23.86 13.13 -10.89
N TRP A 9 24.13 14.36 -10.46
CA TRP A 9 25.47 14.94 -10.45
C TRP A 9 26.42 14.25 -9.44
N TRP A 10 25.91 13.55 -8.41
CA TRP A 10 26.71 12.71 -7.53
C TRP A 10 27.31 11.48 -8.24
N LEU A 11 26.80 11.10 -9.42
CA LEU A 11 27.45 10.07 -10.23
C LEU A 11 28.86 10.45 -10.66
N LEU A 12 29.23 11.73 -10.64
CA LEU A 12 30.61 12.18 -10.83
C LEU A 12 31.55 11.63 -9.75
N ALA A 13 31.04 11.28 -8.57
CA ALA A 13 31.81 10.61 -7.53
C ALA A 13 32.35 9.24 -7.96
N LEU A 14 31.76 8.62 -9.00
CA LEU A 14 32.30 7.38 -9.62
C LEU A 14 33.69 7.57 -10.21
N LEU A 15 34.12 8.79 -10.49
CA LEU A 15 35.49 9.07 -10.91
C LEU A 15 36.51 8.68 -9.84
N VAL A 16 36.15 8.70 -8.55
CA VAL A 16 37.05 8.32 -7.44
C VAL A 16 37.40 6.83 -7.49
N PRO A 17 36.44 5.90 -7.49
CA PRO A 17 36.78 4.48 -7.60
C PRO A 17 37.44 4.13 -8.95
N ILE A 18 37.10 4.80 -10.04
CA ILE A 18 37.77 4.64 -11.33
C ILE A 18 39.25 5.06 -11.25
N ALA A 19 39.52 6.21 -10.66
CA ALA A 19 40.88 6.71 -10.46
C ALA A 19 41.69 5.78 -9.54
N ALA A 20 41.07 5.28 -8.46
CA ALA A 20 41.68 4.33 -7.53
C ALA A 20 42.04 3.01 -8.25
N ALA A 21 41.12 2.48 -9.06
CA ALA A 21 41.38 1.27 -9.86
C ALA A 21 42.52 1.47 -10.86
N ALA A 22 42.51 2.60 -11.57
CA ALA A 22 43.56 2.94 -12.54
C ALA A 22 44.94 3.08 -11.85
N ALA A 23 44.99 3.78 -10.70
CA ALA A 23 46.20 3.92 -9.91
C ALA A 23 46.73 2.56 -9.43
N TYR A 24 45.85 1.67 -8.95
CA TYR A 24 46.22 0.33 -8.53
C TYR A 24 46.82 -0.48 -9.67
N VAL A 25 46.19 -0.50 -10.84
CA VAL A 25 46.70 -1.20 -12.04
C VAL A 25 48.04 -0.64 -12.46
N ALA A 26 48.23 0.68 -12.44
CA ALA A 26 49.48 1.33 -12.80
C ALA A 26 50.63 0.94 -11.81
N VAL A 27 50.34 0.90 -10.51
CA VAL A 27 51.31 0.49 -9.50
C VAL A 27 51.67 -1.01 -9.64
N ASP A 28 50.66 -1.88 -9.84
CA ASP A 28 50.92 -3.32 -10.04
C ASP A 28 51.77 -3.59 -11.30
N LYS A 29 51.48 -2.93 -12.41
CA LYS A 29 52.30 -3.02 -13.62
C LYS A 29 53.72 -2.52 -13.41
N ARG A 30 53.94 -1.43 -12.64
CA ARG A 30 55.27 -0.93 -12.30
C ARG A 30 56.04 -1.88 -11.41
N LYS A 31 55.40 -2.49 -10.41
CA LYS A 31 56.01 -3.51 -9.52
C LYS A 31 56.45 -4.73 -10.32
N ARG A 32 55.63 -5.24 -11.23
CA ARG A 32 55.97 -6.38 -12.11
C ARG A 32 57.18 -6.09 -12.98
N LYS A 33 57.30 -4.88 -13.54
CA LYS A 33 58.46 -4.49 -14.37
C LYS A 33 59.78 -4.43 -13.55
N ARG A 34 59.68 -4.01 -12.28
CA ARG A 34 60.85 -3.92 -11.40
C ARG A 34 61.29 -5.27 -10.84
N SER A 35 60.39 -6.23 -10.61
CA SER A 35 60.72 -7.57 -10.09
C SER A 35 61.44 -8.46 -11.11
N ILE A 36 61.35 -8.16 -12.41
CA ILE A 36 62.10 -8.88 -13.46
C ILE A 36 63.62 -8.53 -13.43
N ALA A 37 64.00 -7.39 -12.82
CA ALA A 37 65.39 -6.89 -12.81
C ALA A 37 66.27 -7.49 -11.68
N PHE A 38 65.72 -8.24 -10.73
CA PHE A 38 66.42 -8.82 -9.60
C PHE A 38 66.04 -10.28 -9.42
N GLY A 39 66.93 -11.21 -9.83
CA GLY A 39 66.85 -12.38 -9.11
C GLY A 39 67.02 -13.75 -9.70
N ASN A 40 67.63 -14.59 -8.92
CA ASN A 40 67.74 -16.04 -9.00
C ASN A 40 66.39 -16.68 -8.67
N PHE A 41 65.63 -17.09 -9.64
CA PHE A 41 64.26 -17.60 -9.53
C PHE A 41 64.19 -19.05 -8.97
N THR A 42 65.28 -19.77 -8.85
CA THR A 42 65.25 -21.20 -8.52
C THR A 42 65.10 -21.50 -7.02
N VAL A 43 65.39 -20.56 -6.11
CA VAL A 43 65.31 -20.76 -4.68
C VAL A 43 63.99 -20.30 -4.06
N VAL A 44 63.26 -19.39 -4.71
CA VAL A 44 62.00 -18.81 -4.17
C VAL A 44 60.79 -19.65 -4.54
N ALA A 45 60.86 -20.46 -5.57
CA ALA A 45 59.72 -21.28 -6.04
C ALA A 45 59.34 -22.42 -5.09
N ASP A 46 60.28 -22.87 -4.25
CA ASP A 46 60.07 -24.01 -3.35
C ASP A 46 59.39 -23.65 -2.01
N VAL A 47 59.32 -22.36 -1.67
CA VAL A 47 58.76 -21.90 -0.38
C VAL A 47 57.33 -21.35 -0.50
N THR A 48 56.90 -20.98 -1.70
CA THR A 48 55.57 -20.51 -1.94
C THR A 48 54.71 -21.58 -2.63
N GLY A 49 53.93 -22.31 -1.86
CA GLY A 49 52.92 -23.24 -2.43
C GLY A 49 52.01 -22.56 -3.44
N PRO A 50 51.20 -23.29 -4.23
CA PRO A 50 50.39 -22.78 -5.31
C PRO A 50 49.31 -21.82 -4.80
N GLY A 51 49.72 -20.60 -4.48
CA GLY A 51 48.82 -19.51 -4.09
C GLY A 51 47.95 -19.07 -5.28
N ARG A 52 46.65 -18.96 -5.08
CA ARG A 52 45.74 -18.44 -6.09
C ARG A 52 46.05 -16.95 -6.34
N PRO A 53 46.73 -16.58 -7.44
CA PRO A 53 47.25 -15.23 -7.64
C PRO A 53 46.12 -14.14 -7.73
N TRP A 54 44.88 -14.53 -8.02
CA TRP A 54 43.75 -13.64 -8.06
C TRP A 54 43.27 -13.17 -6.68
N LEU A 55 43.46 -13.98 -5.63
CA LEU A 55 43.05 -13.61 -4.25
C LEU A 55 43.74 -12.33 -3.76
N ARG A 56 44.96 -12.03 -4.23
CA ARG A 56 45.69 -10.83 -3.85
C ARG A 56 45.00 -9.53 -4.26
N HIS A 57 44.12 -9.57 -5.30
CA HIS A 57 43.38 -8.42 -5.79
C HIS A 57 42.05 -8.24 -5.05
N LEU A 58 41.60 -9.25 -4.30
CA LEU A 58 40.29 -9.24 -3.62
C LEU A 58 40.05 -8.03 -2.70
N PRO A 59 40.98 -7.60 -1.84
CA PRO A 59 40.77 -6.44 -0.98
C PRO A 59 40.54 -5.16 -1.80
N VAL A 60 41.33 -4.96 -2.84
CA VAL A 60 41.25 -3.73 -3.65
C VAL A 60 40.01 -3.73 -4.53
N THR A 61 39.67 -4.86 -5.14
CA THR A 61 38.42 -4.95 -5.93
C THR A 61 37.19 -4.75 -5.08
N ALA A 62 37.15 -5.32 -3.87
CA ALA A 62 36.05 -5.11 -2.92
C ALA A 62 35.96 -3.65 -2.47
N LEU A 63 37.10 -2.98 -2.21
CA LEU A 63 37.14 -1.56 -1.86
C LEU A 63 36.62 -0.67 -2.99
N VAL A 64 37.09 -0.89 -4.21
CA VAL A 64 36.68 -0.12 -5.40
C VAL A 64 35.18 -0.32 -5.64
N ALA A 65 34.68 -1.55 -5.54
CA ALA A 65 33.26 -1.83 -5.67
C ALA A 65 32.43 -1.16 -4.56
N ALA A 66 32.91 -1.18 -3.31
CA ALA A 66 32.25 -0.49 -2.21
C ALA A 66 32.16 1.04 -2.43
N LEU A 67 33.24 1.66 -2.89
CA LEU A 67 33.25 3.10 -3.23
C LEU A 67 32.31 3.42 -4.37
N ALA A 68 32.20 2.54 -5.38
CA ALA A 68 31.25 2.71 -6.48
C ALA A 68 29.80 2.63 -6.00
N LEU A 69 29.48 1.66 -5.14
CA LEU A 69 28.14 1.54 -4.54
C LEU A 69 27.79 2.73 -3.64
N LEU A 70 28.75 3.27 -2.89
CA LEU A 70 28.55 4.49 -2.11
C LEU A 70 28.27 5.71 -3.01
N ALA A 71 28.97 5.84 -4.13
CA ALA A 71 28.71 6.90 -5.09
C ALA A 71 27.32 6.79 -5.72
N ILE A 72 26.86 5.56 -6.00
CA ILE A 72 25.48 5.30 -6.46
C ILE A 72 24.48 5.64 -5.35
N ALA A 73 24.75 5.25 -4.09
CA ALA A 73 23.89 5.56 -2.95
C ALA A 73 23.74 7.08 -2.75
N LEU A 74 24.82 7.85 -2.92
CA LEU A 74 24.80 9.32 -2.85
C LEU A 74 24.02 9.96 -3.99
N ALA A 75 23.94 9.31 -5.15
CA ALA A 75 23.13 9.78 -6.27
C ALA A 75 21.61 9.68 -6.00
N GLY A 76 21.20 9.02 -4.91
CA GLY A 76 19.81 8.88 -4.51
C GLY A 76 19.00 8.08 -5.53
N PRO A 77 19.24 6.78 -5.68
CA PRO A 77 18.44 5.96 -6.59
C PRO A 77 16.98 5.98 -6.18
N MET A 78 16.10 6.31 -7.13
CA MET A 78 14.66 6.39 -6.92
C MET A 78 14.05 5.00 -7.00
N ALA A 79 13.29 4.63 -5.99
CA ALA A 79 12.48 3.42 -5.98
C ALA A 79 11.01 3.78 -5.73
N GLU A 80 10.10 3.03 -6.30
CA GLU A 80 8.69 3.12 -5.96
C GLU A 80 8.49 2.44 -4.61
N THR A 81 8.14 3.24 -3.62
CA THR A 81 7.84 2.77 -2.26
C THR A 81 6.37 3.04 -1.98
N LYS A 82 5.68 2.03 -1.44
CA LYS A 82 4.35 2.24 -0.86
C LYS A 82 4.53 3.14 0.37
N VAL A 83 3.97 4.33 0.31
CA VAL A 83 3.94 5.28 1.44
C VAL A 83 2.48 5.39 1.87
N ALA A 84 2.23 5.32 3.18
CA ALA A 84 0.90 5.57 3.69
C ALA A 84 0.41 6.94 3.21
N ARG A 85 -0.80 6.99 2.70
CA ARG A 85 -1.43 8.22 2.20
C ARG A 85 -1.85 9.05 3.40
N ASN A 86 -0.93 9.89 3.90
CA ASN A 86 -1.15 10.72 5.07
C ASN A 86 -2.44 11.54 4.92
N ARG A 87 -3.32 11.45 5.94
CA ARG A 87 -4.60 12.16 6.04
C ARG A 87 -5.69 11.74 5.06
N ALA A 88 -5.56 10.62 4.32
CA ALA A 88 -6.68 10.12 3.54
C ALA A 88 -7.88 9.84 4.46
N THR A 89 -9.09 9.99 3.90
CA THR A 89 -10.33 9.78 4.63
C THR A 89 -11.14 8.67 3.97
N ILE A 90 -11.51 7.66 4.73
CA ILE A 90 -12.41 6.60 4.29
C ILE A 90 -13.74 6.73 5.03
N MET A 91 -14.85 6.80 4.28
CA MET A 91 -16.18 6.64 4.85
C MET A 91 -16.68 5.23 4.60
N LEU A 92 -16.72 4.41 5.66
CA LEU A 92 -17.36 3.12 5.61
C LEU A 92 -18.87 3.30 5.69
N VAL A 93 -19.58 2.84 4.67
CA VAL A 93 -21.04 2.96 4.53
C VAL A 93 -21.63 1.56 4.55
N VAL A 94 -22.33 1.20 5.60
CA VAL A 94 -22.80 -0.17 5.85
C VAL A 94 -24.30 -0.24 5.84
N ASP A 95 -24.84 -1.11 5.01
CA ASP A 95 -26.23 -1.47 4.96
C ASP A 95 -26.63 -2.24 6.24
N VAL A 96 -27.69 -1.77 6.89
CA VAL A 96 -28.29 -2.44 8.05
C VAL A 96 -29.78 -2.73 7.81
N SER A 97 -30.19 -2.84 6.55
CA SER A 97 -31.54 -3.19 6.16
C SER A 97 -31.88 -4.63 6.54
N LEU A 98 -33.19 -4.97 6.53
CA LEU A 98 -33.66 -6.30 6.93
C LEU A 98 -33.08 -7.43 6.07
N SER A 99 -32.73 -7.20 4.81
CA SER A 99 -32.07 -8.17 3.94
C SER A 99 -30.73 -8.65 4.51
N MET A 100 -30.04 -7.79 5.29
CA MET A 100 -28.80 -8.13 5.99
C MET A 100 -28.99 -9.14 7.13
N SER A 101 -30.24 -9.53 7.47
CA SER A 101 -30.52 -10.65 8.36
C SER A 101 -30.51 -12.02 7.67
N ALA A 102 -30.30 -12.06 6.38
CA ALA A 102 -30.23 -13.32 5.62
C ALA A 102 -29.06 -14.19 6.11
N THR A 103 -29.31 -15.52 6.16
CA THR A 103 -28.38 -16.52 6.68
C THR A 103 -27.68 -17.32 5.58
N ASP A 104 -27.74 -16.85 4.36
CA ASP A 104 -26.98 -17.40 3.24
C ASP A 104 -25.47 -17.22 3.41
N VAL A 105 -25.05 -16.22 4.21
CA VAL A 105 -23.70 -16.09 4.77
C VAL A 105 -23.80 -16.33 6.28
N GLN A 106 -22.95 -17.21 6.83
CA GLN A 106 -23.02 -17.61 8.25
C GLN A 106 -22.30 -16.61 9.17
N PRO A 107 -22.84 -16.26 10.34
CA PRO A 107 -24.17 -16.66 10.87
C PRO A 107 -25.33 -15.90 10.23
N ASP A 108 -25.13 -14.68 9.82
CA ASP A 108 -25.98 -13.80 9.02
C ASP A 108 -25.12 -12.72 8.36
N ARG A 109 -25.64 -12.06 7.32
CA ARG A 109 -24.91 -11.05 6.56
C ARG A 109 -24.42 -9.90 7.46
N LEU A 110 -25.26 -9.35 8.34
CA LEU A 110 -24.91 -8.21 9.18
C LEU A 110 -23.79 -8.55 10.17
N THR A 111 -23.88 -9.70 10.85
CA THR A 111 -22.86 -10.15 11.81
C THR A 111 -21.51 -10.35 11.11
N THR A 112 -21.54 -10.96 9.93
CA THR A 112 -20.33 -11.18 9.12
C THR A 112 -19.74 -9.86 8.61
N ALA A 113 -20.60 -8.93 8.14
CA ALA A 113 -20.19 -7.60 7.71
C ALA A 113 -19.53 -6.78 8.84
N LYS A 114 -20.09 -6.85 10.06
CA LYS A 114 -19.50 -6.21 11.24
C LYS A 114 -18.13 -6.79 11.59
N GLN A 115 -17.99 -8.11 11.54
CA GLN A 115 -16.72 -8.76 11.83
C GLN A 115 -15.65 -8.35 10.82
N ALA A 116 -15.94 -8.45 9.52
CA ALA A 116 -15.00 -8.07 8.48
C ALA A 116 -14.70 -6.56 8.49
N GLY A 117 -15.73 -5.73 8.70
CA GLY A 117 -15.57 -4.27 8.79
C GLY A 117 -14.73 -3.84 10.00
N ARG A 118 -14.85 -4.53 11.15
CA ARG A 118 -13.98 -4.32 12.30
C ARG A 118 -12.52 -4.64 11.95
N GLU A 119 -12.28 -5.82 11.39
CA GLU A 119 -10.94 -6.27 11.00
C GLU A 119 -10.32 -5.32 9.97
N PHE A 120 -11.12 -4.84 9.01
CA PHE A 120 -10.72 -3.80 8.06
C PHE A 120 -10.28 -2.51 8.77
N ILE A 121 -11.14 -1.95 9.64
CA ILE A 121 -10.84 -0.71 10.39
C ILE A 121 -9.55 -0.87 11.21
N GLU A 122 -9.34 -2.01 11.86
CA GLU A 122 -8.16 -2.30 12.67
C GLU A 122 -6.89 -2.52 11.82
N SER A 123 -7.03 -2.91 10.56
CA SER A 123 -5.90 -3.12 9.61
C SER A 123 -5.41 -1.83 8.96
N LEU A 124 -6.20 -0.76 9.01
CA LEU A 124 -5.85 0.52 8.39
C LEU A 124 -4.70 1.22 9.12
N PRO A 125 -3.84 1.96 8.41
CA PRO A 125 -2.80 2.79 9.03
C PRO A 125 -3.38 3.78 10.05
N ASP A 126 -2.69 3.94 11.20
CA ASP A 126 -3.13 4.81 12.31
C ASP A 126 -3.35 6.28 11.91
N ASP A 127 -2.67 6.74 10.86
CA ASP A 127 -2.76 8.13 10.34
C ASP A 127 -3.96 8.36 9.42
N LEU A 128 -4.72 7.32 9.10
CA LEU A 128 -5.83 7.38 8.17
C LEU A 128 -7.13 7.69 8.93
N ASN A 129 -7.92 8.63 8.39
CA ASN A 129 -9.20 8.98 9.01
C ASN A 129 -10.30 8.03 8.53
N VAL A 130 -11.03 7.45 9.46
CA VAL A 130 -12.15 6.56 9.17
C VAL A 130 -13.42 7.13 9.79
N GLY A 131 -14.49 7.19 9.01
CA GLY A 131 -15.84 7.51 9.48
C GLY A 131 -16.79 6.36 9.21
N LEU A 132 -17.96 6.39 9.84
CA LEU A 132 -19.00 5.38 9.68
C LEU A 132 -20.34 6.02 9.36
N VAL A 133 -20.96 5.53 8.29
CA VAL A 133 -22.38 5.71 8.00
C VAL A 133 -23.06 4.34 8.06
N THR A 134 -24.17 4.26 8.75
CA THR A 134 -25.08 3.10 8.68
C THR A 134 -26.39 3.54 8.05
N PHE A 135 -26.98 2.68 7.24
CA PHE A 135 -28.22 3.06 6.57
C PHE A 135 -29.19 1.88 6.41
N ALA A 136 -30.44 2.23 6.46
CA ALA A 136 -31.59 1.41 6.09
C ALA A 136 -32.62 2.35 5.45
N GLY A 137 -33.82 2.54 5.96
CA GLY A 137 -34.78 3.53 5.45
C GLY A 137 -34.34 4.99 5.61
N ARG A 138 -33.29 5.24 6.39
CA ARG A 138 -32.57 6.51 6.52
C ARG A 138 -31.08 6.28 6.76
N ALA A 139 -30.27 7.25 6.38
CA ALA A 139 -28.84 7.24 6.70
C ALA A 139 -28.58 7.91 8.08
N GLN A 140 -27.61 7.36 8.80
CA GLN A 140 -27.10 7.92 10.05
C GLN A 140 -25.58 7.95 9.96
N THR A 141 -24.95 8.97 10.57
CA THR A 141 -23.50 9.09 10.66
C THR A 141 -23.08 8.94 12.13
N PRO A 142 -22.97 7.69 12.66
CA PRO A 142 -22.61 7.48 14.05
C PRO A 142 -21.25 8.05 14.43
N VAL A 143 -20.30 8.04 13.47
CA VAL A 143 -18.94 8.55 13.70
C VAL A 143 -18.47 9.36 12.48
N MET A 144 -18.13 10.62 12.71
CA MET A 144 -17.42 11.46 11.74
C MET A 144 -15.99 10.97 11.54
N PRO A 145 -15.34 11.28 10.42
CA PRO A 145 -13.97 10.83 10.19
C PRO A 145 -13.03 11.16 11.35
N THR A 146 -12.31 10.14 11.83
CA THR A 146 -11.39 10.23 12.97
C THR A 146 -10.26 9.20 12.83
N THR A 147 -9.14 9.45 13.47
CA THR A 147 -8.04 8.47 13.63
C THR A 147 -8.27 7.52 14.81
N ASP A 148 -9.34 7.71 15.62
CA ASP A 148 -9.74 6.76 16.68
C ASP A 148 -10.53 5.59 16.09
N HIS A 149 -9.81 4.66 15.45
CA HIS A 149 -10.38 3.45 14.84
C HIS A 149 -11.19 2.61 15.82
N ALA A 150 -10.79 2.57 17.09
CA ALA A 150 -11.52 1.82 18.11
C ALA A 150 -12.94 2.38 18.37
N THR A 151 -13.12 3.69 18.25
CA THR A 151 -14.45 4.31 18.35
C THR A 151 -15.33 3.94 17.15
N VAL A 152 -14.75 3.91 15.93
CA VAL A 152 -15.46 3.52 14.70
C VAL A 152 -15.90 2.05 14.78
N ALA A 153 -14.98 1.16 15.15
CA ALA A 153 -15.26 -0.27 15.30
C ALA A 153 -16.39 -0.54 16.33
N ARG A 154 -16.36 0.12 17.48
CA ARG A 154 -17.43 0.01 18.50
C ARG A 154 -18.78 0.51 18.00
N ALA A 155 -18.80 1.57 17.20
CA ALA A 155 -20.03 2.09 16.61
C ALA A 155 -20.60 1.12 15.58
N LEU A 156 -19.74 0.50 14.76
CA LEU A 156 -20.13 -0.55 13.80
C LEU A 156 -20.77 -1.75 14.54
N ASP A 157 -20.15 -2.21 15.63
CA ASP A 157 -20.70 -3.32 16.42
C ASP A 157 -22.08 -3.00 16.98
N GLY A 158 -22.32 -1.75 17.37
CA GLY A 158 -23.60 -1.28 17.87
C GLY A 158 -24.69 -1.13 16.83
N ALA A 159 -24.38 -1.25 15.54
CA ALA A 159 -25.37 -1.12 14.46
C ALA A 159 -26.48 -2.20 14.59
N THR A 160 -27.71 -1.82 14.32
CA THR A 160 -28.88 -2.70 14.43
C THR A 160 -29.70 -2.67 13.16
N LEU A 161 -30.37 -3.80 12.84
CA LEU A 161 -31.23 -3.89 11.68
C LEU A 161 -32.39 -2.89 11.76
N ASP A 162 -32.74 -2.31 10.61
CA ASP A 162 -33.92 -1.46 10.43
C ASP A 162 -34.54 -1.77 9.06
N SER A 163 -35.71 -1.22 8.81
CA SER A 163 -36.49 -1.47 7.59
C SER A 163 -36.10 -0.56 6.43
N ALA A 164 -36.31 -1.05 5.20
CA ALA A 164 -36.05 -0.37 3.93
C ALA A 164 -34.55 -0.11 3.66
N THR A 165 -34.23 0.47 2.47
CA THR A 165 -32.86 0.70 2.01
C THR A 165 -32.81 2.00 1.21
N ALA A 166 -32.17 3.05 1.78
CA ALA A 166 -32.01 4.38 1.20
C ALA A 166 -30.55 4.63 0.82
N THR A 167 -30.06 3.93 -0.17
CA THR A 167 -28.64 3.96 -0.61
C THR A 167 -28.19 5.35 -1.05
N GLY A 168 -29.05 6.10 -1.76
CA GLY A 168 -28.70 7.45 -2.18
C GLY A 168 -28.52 8.41 -1.01
N ASP A 169 -29.37 8.32 0.02
CA ASP A 169 -29.20 9.10 1.26
C ASP A 169 -27.89 8.73 2.00
N ALA A 170 -27.51 7.46 1.97
CA ALA A 170 -26.27 7.00 2.59
C ALA A 170 -25.03 7.57 1.90
N ILE A 171 -25.01 7.58 0.57
CA ILE A 171 -23.95 8.20 -0.23
C ILE A 171 -23.90 9.71 0.06
N ALA A 172 -25.03 10.40 0.07
CA ALA A 172 -25.11 11.84 0.35
C ALA A 172 -24.65 12.17 1.79
N ALA A 173 -24.98 11.33 2.79
CA ALA A 173 -24.52 11.50 4.16
C ALA A 173 -22.99 11.33 4.27
N ALA A 174 -22.43 10.30 3.62
CA ALA A 174 -21.00 10.08 3.56
C ALA A 174 -20.25 11.23 2.88
N GLN A 175 -20.74 11.68 1.74
CA GLN A 175 -20.21 12.85 1.04
C GLN A 175 -20.21 14.10 1.91
N SER A 176 -21.32 14.37 2.61
CA SER A 176 -21.44 15.51 3.51
C SER A 176 -20.45 15.44 4.67
N ALA A 177 -20.26 14.25 5.25
CA ALA A 177 -19.31 14.03 6.33
C ALA A 177 -17.85 14.26 5.87
N ILE A 178 -17.49 13.79 4.68
CA ILE A 178 -16.17 14.00 4.07
C ILE A 178 -15.91 15.48 3.83
N LEU A 179 -16.88 16.20 3.23
CA LEU A 179 -16.73 17.61 2.93
C LEU A 179 -16.58 18.45 4.20
N GLN A 180 -17.43 18.22 5.20
CA GLN A 180 -17.36 18.91 6.50
C GLN A 180 -16.02 18.66 7.20
N PHE A 181 -15.54 17.43 7.19
CA PHE A 181 -14.25 17.08 7.77
C PHE A 181 -13.10 17.71 6.98
N GLY A 182 -13.15 17.66 5.65
CA GLY A 182 -12.16 18.26 4.77
C GLY A 182 -11.99 19.77 4.99
N GLU A 183 -13.08 20.50 5.27
CA GLU A 183 -13.03 21.94 5.60
C GLU A 183 -12.25 22.21 6.90
N GLN A 184 -12.31 21.29 7.87
CA GLN A 184 -11.62 21.45 9.18
C GLN A 184 -10.13 21.19 9.10
N ILE A 185 -9.67 20.33 8.16
CA ILE A 185 -8.28 19.85 8.09
C ILE A 185 -7.54 20.33 6.83
N GLN A 186 -8.07 21.35 6.13
CA GLN A 186 -7.44 21.90 4.93
C GLN A 186 -5.98 22.28 5.19
N GLY A 187 -5.08 21.70 4.38
CA GLY A 187 -3.68 22.07 4.33
C GLY A 187 -3.33 22.90 3.10
N PRO A 188 -2.07 23.32 2.94
CA PRO A 188 -1.61 24.07 1.78
C PRO A 188 -1.79 23.34 0.43
N GLU A 189 -1.93 22.02 0.47
CA GLU A 189 -2.05 21.14 -0.71
C GLU A 189 -3.53 20.86 -1.11
N GLY A 190 -4.49 21.48 -0.43
CA GLY A 190 -5.92 21.25 -0.65
C GLY A 190 -6.55 20.23 0.31
N PRO A 191 -7.79 19.83 0.07
CA PRO A 191 -8.46 18.80 0.87
C PRO A 191 -7.75 17.45 0.69
N PRO A 192 -7.68 16.65 1.77
CA PRO A 192 -7.08 15.32 1.68
C PRO A 192 -7.88 14.41 0.73
N PRO A 193 -7.23 13.42 0.10
CA PRO A 193 -7.94 12.44 -0.70
C PRO A 193 -8.95 11.68 0.18
N ALA A 194 -10.10 11.37 -0.40
CA ALA A 194 -11.16 10.65 0.30
C ALA A 194 -11.78 9.59 -0.61
N ALA A 195 -12.36 8.56 0.00
CA ALA A 195 -13.11 7.52 -0.68
C ALA A 195 -14.29 7.05 0.17
N ILE A 196 -15.33 6.56 -0.48
CA ILE A 196 -16.45 5.86 0.16
C ILE A 196 -16.28 4.36 -0.10
N VAL A 197 -16.42 3.55 0.93
CA VAL A 197 -16.53 2.09 0.85
C VAL A 197 -17.96 1.72 1.22
N LEU A 198 -18.76 1.40 0.22
CA LEU A 198 -20.18 1.08 0.33
C LEU A 198 -20.34 -0.44 0.38
N LEU A 199 -20.83 -0.96 1.50
CA LEU A 199 -21.20 -2.36 1.67
C LEU A 199 -22.72 -2.49 1.73
N SER A 200 -23.30 -3.21 0.79
CA SER A 200 -24.75 -3.47 0.74
C SER A 200 -25.01 -4.83 0.07
N ASP A 201 -26.16 -5.40 0.32
CA ASP A 201 -26.71 -6.49 -0.48
C ASP A 201 -27.55 -5.99 -1.67
N GLY A 202 -27.73 -4.70 -1.78
CA GLY A 202 -27.87 -3.98 -3.01
C GLY A 202 -29.15 -3.23 -3.28
N LYS A 203 -30.35 -3.81 -3.17
CA LYS A 203 -31.52 -3.16 -3.79
C LYS A 203 -32.05 -1.99 -2.99
N GLN A 204 -31.87 -0.78 -3.53
CA GLN A 204 -32.54 0.41 -3.01
C GLN A 204 -34.07 0.25 -3.03
N THR A 205 -34.73 0.66 -1.95
CA THR A 205 -36.19 0.65 -1.84
C THR A 205 -36.79 2.05 -1.65
N ILE A 206 -36.00 3.00 -1.21
CA ILE A 206 -36.40 4.40 -0.96
C ILE A 206 -35.32 5.37 -1.50
N PRO A 207 -35.64 6.18 -2.50
CA PRO A 207 -36.80 6.07 -3.40
C PRO A 207 -36.72 4.79 -4.25
N THR A 208 -37.80 4.40 -4.91
CA THR A 208 -37.80 3.19 -5.75
C THR A 208 -36.91 3.36 -6.98
N GLU A 209 -36.92 4.55 -7.57
CA GLU A 209 -36.11 4.85 -8.77
C GLU A 209 -34.73 5.36 -8.37
N LEU A 210 -33.69 4.77 -8.99
CA LEU A 210 -32.30 5.09 -8.70
C LEU A 210 -31.86 6.46 -9.19
N ASP A 211 -32.54 7.00 -10.21
CA ASP A 211 -32.29 8.32 -10.80
C ASP A 211 -33.15 9.44 -10.17
N ASP A 212 -33.97 9.15 -9.17
CA ASP A 212 -34.71 10.15 -8.40
C ASP A 212 -33.73 11.12 -7.69
N PRO A 213 -34.16 12.33 -7.27
CA PRO A 213 -33.29 13.31 -6.61
C PRO A 213 -32.56 12.80 -5.35
N ARG A 214 -33.10 11.76 -4.71
CA ARG A 214 -32.48 11.06 -3.57
C ARG A 214 -32.05 9.63 -3.92
N GLY A 215 -32.02 9.28 -5.20
CA GLY A 215 -31.66 7.97 -5.70
C GLY A 215 -30.13 7.75 -5.67
N ALA A 216 -29.74 6.50 -5.65
CA ALA A 216 -28.33 6.13 -5.55
C ALA A 216 -27.50 6.60 -6.75
N PHE A 217 -28.05 6.57 -7.96
CA PHE A 217 -27.35 7.03 -9.16
C PHE A 217 -27.17 8.56 -9.17
N THR A 218 -28.18 9.30 -8.74
CA THR A 218 -28.08 10.76 -8.59
C THR A 218 -26.99 11.12 -7.55
N ALA A 219 -26.98 10.43 -6.40
CA ALA A 219 -25.97 10.67 -5.38
C ALA A 219 -24.56 10.27 -5.85
N ALA A 220 -24.42 9.19 -6.62
CA ALA A 220 -23.16 8.79 -7.23
C ALA A 220 -22.67 9.83 -8.26
N ASP A 221 -23.55 10.36 -9.10
CA ASP A 221 -23.20 11.42 -10.05
C ASP A 221 -22.76 12.73 -9.34
N GLU A 222 -23.31 13.03 -8.16
CA GLU A 222 -22.87 14.17 -7.34
C GLU A 222 -21.49 13.90 -6.73
N ALA A 223 -21.23 12.69 -6.25
CA ALA A 223 -19.91 12.28 -5.76
C ALA A 223 -18.86 12.35 -6.87
N ALA A 224 -19.19 11.88 -8.07
CA ALA A 224 -18.30 11.94 -9.23
C ALA A 224 -17.91 13.39 -9.61
N LYS A 225 -18.84 14.37 -9.51
CA LYS A 225 -18.56 15.78 -9.80
C LYS A 225 -17.47 16.39 -8.92
N ILE A 226 -17.31 15.87 -7.72
CA ILE A 226 -16.27 16.32 -6.76
C ILE A 226 -15.06 15.39 -6.73
N GLY A 227 -15.02 14.38 -7.62
CA GLY A 227 -13.91 13.41 -7.70
C GLY A 227 -13.83 12.49 -6.48
N LEU A 228 -14.97 12.10 -5.92
CA LEU A 228 -15.06 11.21 -4.77
C LEU A 228 -15.41 9.79 -5.23
N PRO A 229 -14.44 8.85 -5.28
CA PRO A 229 -14.68 7.49 -5.68
C PRO A 229 -15.53 6.73 -4.64
N ILE A 230 -16.40 5.85 -5.14
CA ILE A 230 -17.22 4.94 -4.34
C ILE A 230 -16.82 3.51 -4.71
N HIS A 231 -16.11 2.83 -3.82
CA HIS A 231 -15.84 1.41 -3.94
C HIS A 231 -17.05 0.66 -3.39
N ALA A 232 -17.72 -0.10 -4.23
CA ALA A 232 -18.96 -0.78 -3.88
C ALA A 232 -18.71 -2.28 -3.67
N ILE A 233 -19.15 -2.79 -2.53
CA ILE A 233 -19.05 -4.20 -2.18
C ILE A 233 -20.48 -4.78 -2.10
N SER A 234 -20.80 -5.68 -3.02
CA SER A 234 -22.02 -6.49 -2.96
C SER A 234 -21.79 -7.67 -2.02
N PHE A 235 -22.61 -7.78 -0.98
CA PHE A 235 -22.39 -8.80 0.04
C PHE A 235 -23.62 -9.72 0.20
N GLY A 236 -23.46 -10.98 -0.14
CA GLY A 236 -24.49 -12.00 -0.08
C GLY A 236 -24.50 -12.92 -1.29
N THR A 237 -25.56 -13.69 -1.45
CA THR A 237 -25.73 -14.60 -2.57
C THR A 237 -27.05 -14.38 -3.28
N LEU A 238 -27.16 -14.87 -4.53
CA LEU A 238 -28.41 -14.84 -5.29
C LEU A 238 -29.54 -15.65 -4.63
N GLY A 239 -29.18 -16.61 -3.74
CA GLY A 239 -30.12 -17.48 -3.03
C GLY A 239 -30.55 -16.94 -1.66
N GLY A 240 -30.13 -15.72 -1.30
CA GLY A 240 -30.47 -15.12 -0.01
C GLY A 240 -31.96 -15.02 0.22
N SER A 241 -32.40 -15.33 1.45
CA SER A 241 -33.79 -15.20 1.87
C SER A 241 -33.89 -14.84 3.33
N ILE A 242 -34.96 -14.13 3.69
CA ILE A 242 -35.31 -13.77 5.08
C ILE A 242 -36.70 -14.29 5.42
N SER A 243 -36.96 -14.50 6.71
CA SER A 243 -38.30 -14.85 7.21
C SER A 243 -38.90 -13.65 7.92
N VAL A 244 -39.99 -13.12 7.38
CA VAL A 244 -40.76 -12.01 7.99
C VAL A 244 -42.18 -12.49 8.21
N ASP A 245 -42.65 -12.45 9.44
CA ASP A 245 -43.99 -12.91 9.84
C ASP A 245 -44.35 -14.32 9.37
N GLY A 246 -43.34 -15.21 9.31
CA GLY A 246 -43.48 -16.60 8.86
C GLY A 246 -43.53 -16.79 7.34
N GLN A 247 -43.35 -15.74 6.60
CA GLN A 247 -43.21 -15.81 5.12
C GLN A 247 -41.70 -15.70 4.73
N VAL A 248 -41.30 -16.58 3.83
CA VAL A 248 -39.93 -16.53 3.26
C VAL A 248 -39.94 -15.60 2.07
N LEU A 249 -39.16 -14.53 2.19
CA LEU A 249 -38.98 -13.52 1.15
C LEU A 249 -37.57 -13.67 0.53
N PRO A 250 -37.43 -13.80 -0.77
CA PRO A 250 -36.12 -13.80 -1.42
C PRO A 250 -35.52 -12.39 -1.38
N VAL A 251 -34.22 -12.32 -1.05
CA VAL A 251 -33.42 -11.09 -1.00
C VAL A 251 -32.10 -11.30 -1.76
N PRO A 252 -32.19 -11.46 -3.09
CA PRO A 252 -30.99 -11.58 -3.92
C PRO A 252 -30.20 -10.28 -3.89
N ASN A 253 -28.87 -10.37 -4.02
CA ASN A 253 -28.03 -9.19 -4.19
C ASN A 253 -28.31 -8.49 -5.53
N ASP A 254 -28.13 -7.15 -5.52
CA ASP A 254 -28.25 -6.27 -6.68
C ASP A 254 -26.85 -5.78 -7.10
N ASP A 255 -26.10 -6.69 -7.70
CA ASP A 255 -24.74 -6.40 -8.18
C ASP A 255 -24.74 -5.33 -9.28
N GLU A 256 -25.81 -5.30 -10.12
CA GLU A 256 -25.89 -4.39 -11.25
C GLU A 256 -25.95 -2.92 -10.81
N SER A 257 -26.75 -2.59 -9.81
CA SER A 257 -26.84 -1.22 -9.28
C SER A 257 -25.56 -0.80 -8.58
N LEU A 258 -24.94 -1.68 -7.80
CA LEU A 258 -23.69 -1.39 -7.10
C LEU A 258 -22.52 -1.24 -8.07
N MET A 259 -22.44 -2.08 -9.10
CA MET A 259 -21.43 -1.95 -10.17
C MET A 259 -21.57 -0.62 -10.90
N GLU A 260 -22.79 -0.17 -11.19
CA GLU A 260 -23.03 1.11 -11.87
C GLU A 260 -22.66 2.30 -10.98
N ILE A 261 -22.93 2.25 -9.66
CA ILE A 261 -22.48 3.28 -8.69
C ILE A 261 -20.95 3.40 -8.71
N ALA A 262 -20.23 2.29 -8.61
CA ALA A 262 -18.78 2.27 -8.65
C ALA A 262 -18.25 2.84 -9.98
N ARG A 263 -18.80 2.39 -11.11
CA ARG A 263 -18.41 2.85 -12.45
C ARG A 263 -18.61 4.37 -12.63
N ARG A 264 -19.70 4.93 -12.16
CA ARG A 264 -20.02 6.39 -12.28
C ARG A 264 -19.02 7.25 -11.51
N THR A 265 -18.44 6.71 -10.43
CA THR A 265 -17.54 7.44 -9.52
C THR A 265 -16.07 7.09 -9.69
N GLU A 266 -15.72 6.31 -10.72
CA GLU A 266 -14.36 5.79 -10.95
C GLU A 266 -13.83 4.95 -9.77
N GLY A 267 -14.74 4.35 -8.99
CA GLY A 267 -14.42 3.39 -7.94
C GLY A 267 -14.45 1.96 -8.46
N GLU A 268 -14.10 1.00 -7.59
CA GLU A 268 -14.10 -0.42 -7.92
C GLU A 268 -15.35 -1.13 -7.38
N PHE A 269 -15.79 -2.16 -8.11
CA PHE A 269 -16.87 -3.04 -7.68
C PHE A 269 -16.30 -4.40 -7.30
N HIS A 270 -16.70 -4.89 -6.13
CA HIS A 270 -16.38 -6.21 -5.64
C HIS A 270 -17.64 -6.96 -5.22
N SER A 271 -17.60 -8.29 -5.29
CA SER A 271 -18.66 -9.15 -4.78
C SER A 271 -18.07 -10.15 -3.79
N ALA A 272 -18.73 -10.37 -2.67
CA ALA A 272 -18.32 -11.33 -1.67
C ALA A 272 -19.53 -12.13 -1.15
N ALA A 273 -19.37 -13.44 -1.06
CA ALA A 273 -20.39 -14.37 -0.58
C ALA A 273 -19.98 -15.05 0.73
N SER A 274 -18.86 -14.69 1.30
CA SER A 274 -18.33 -15.25 2.55
C SER A 274 -17.50 -14.23 3.33
N LEU A 275 -17.22 -14.55 4.61
CA LEU A 275 -16.34 -13.74 5.44
C LEU A 275 -14.92 -13.64 4.85
N ASP A 276 -14.37 -14.74 4.34
CA ASP A 276 -13.01 -14.77 3.82
C ASP A 276 -12.89 -13.94 2.53
N GLU A 277 -13.86 -14.05 1.61
CA GLU A 277 -13.92 -13.21 0.41
C GLU A 277 -14.05 -11.71 0.78
N LEU A 278 -14.86 -11.37 1.77
CA LEU A 278 -15.02 -9.99 2.22
C LEU A 278 -13.73 -9.45 2.85
N ARG A 279 -12.96 -10.28 3.57
CA ARG A 279 -11.62 -9.92 4.07
C ARG A 279 -10.63 -9.66 2.95
N ASP A 280 -10.65 -10.50 1.92
CA ASP A 280 -9.76 -10.34 0.77
C ASP A 280 -10.06 -9.01 0.05
N VAL A 281 -11.33 -8.69 -0.19
CA VAL A 281 -11.77 -7.40 -0.76
C VAL A 281 -11.31 -6.22 0.10
N TYR A 282 -11.49 -6.27 1.41
CA TYR A 282 -11.03 -5.21 2.30
C TYR A 282 -9.50 -5.08 2.31
N GLY A 283 -8.77 -6.20 2.17
CA GLY A 283 -7.31 -6.20 2.04
C GLY A 283 -6.85 -5.47 0.76
N GLU A 284 -7.50 -5.73 -0.38
CA GLU A 284 -7.24 -5.05 -1.65
C GLU A 284 -7.50 -3.54 -1.54
N LEU A 285 -8.64 -3.15 -0.97
CA LEU A 285 -9.00 -1.75 -0.75
C LEU A 285 -8.04 -1.03 0.21
N THR A 286 -7.54 -1.72 1.24
CA THR A 286 -6.52 -1.16 2.15
C THR A 286 -5.25 -0.80 1.39
N ASP A 287 -4.81 -1.68 0.50
CA ASP A 287 -3.62 -1.46 -0.33
C ASP A 287 -3.81 -0.32 -1.34
N GLU A 288 -5.00 -0.15 -1.88
CA GLU A 288 -5.32 0.87 -2.89
C GLU A 288 -5.53 2.26 -2.27
N ILE A 289 -6.38 2.34 -1.24
CA ILE A 289 -6.78 3.62 -0.63
C ILE A 289 -5.74 4.07 0.40
N GLY A 290 -5.21 3.13 1.19
CA GLY A 290 -4.31 3.40 2.32
C GLY A 290 -2.88 3.75 1.90
N TYR A 291 -2.45 3.37 0.71
CA TYR A 291 -1.08 3.56 0.25
C TYR A 291 -1.00 4.26 -1.11
N GLU A 292 0.02 5.09 -1.26
CA GLU A 292 0.38 5.74 -2.52
C GLU A 292 1.74 5.24 -2.97
N LEU A 293 1.87 4.87 -4.25
CA LEU A 293 3.17 4.60 -4.84
C LEU A 293 3.90 5.93 -5.06
N ARG A 294 4.73 6.31 -4.10
CA ARG A 294 5.57 7.50 -4.22
C ARG A 294 6.99 7.09 -4.60
N ARG A 295 7.53 7.74 -5.62
CA ARG A 295 8.95 7.61 -5.91
C ARG A 295 9.74 8.34 -4.84
N SER A 296 10.40 7.58 -3.99
CA SER A 296 11.27 8.11 -2.93
C SER A 296 12.71 7.62 -3.11
N GLU A 297 13.65 8.36 -2.53
CA GLU A 297 15.04 7.94 -2.49
C GLU A 297 15.18 6.70 -1.61
N ASN A 298 15.73 5.63 -2.17
CA ASN A 298 16.04 4.42 -1.42
C ASN A 298 17.54 4.07 -1.53
N PRO A 299 18.42 4.78 -0.82
CA PRO A 299 19.85 4.47 -0.80
C PRO A 299 20.20 3.26 0.07
N ARG A 300 19.30 2.80 0.97
CA ARG A 300 19.58 1.76 1.98
C ARG A 300 20.19 0.48 1.42
N PRO A 301 19.65 -0.19 0.38
CA PRO A 301 20.21 -1.45 -0.11
C PRO A 301 21.62 -1.27 -0.66
N TRP A 302 21.91 -0.14 -1.30
CA TRP A 302 23.22 0.21 -1.83
C TRP A 302 24.25 0.47 -0.73
N MET A 303 23.84 1.15 0.35
CA MET A 303 24.67 1.39 1.54
C MET A 303 25.02 0.10 2.26
N VAL A 304 24.04 -0.82 2.45
CA VAL A 304 24.25 -2.12 3.08
C VAL A 304 25.22 -2.97 2.25
N ALA A 305 25.05 -3.03 0.94
CA ALA A 305 25.94 -3.75 0.05
C ALA A 305 27.37 -3.16 0.06
N ALA A 306 27.50 -1.84 0.06
CA ALA A 306 28.79 -1.15 0.16
C ALA A 306 29.48 -1.45 1.49
N PHE A 307 28.75 -1.44 2.61
CA PHE A 307 29.28 -1.78 3.93
C PHE A 307 29.77 -3.22 4.00
N ALA A 308 29.01 -4.18 3.48
CA ALA A 308 29.41 -5.58 3.41
C ALA A 308 30.71 -5.77 2.60
N LEU A 309 30.87 -5.04 1.51
CA LEU A 309 32.10 -5.06 0.71
C LEU A 309 33.28 -4.39 1.43
N LEU A 310 33.07 -3.34 2.22
CA LEU A 310 34.12 -2.74 3.05
C LEU A 310 34.61 -3.70 4.11
N VAL A 311 33.69 -4.39 4.79
CA VAL A 311 34.05 -5.41 5.80
C VAL A 311 34.81 -6.57 5.15
N THR A 312 34.37 -7.05 4.00
CA THR A 312 35.09 -8.10 3.25
C THR A 312 36.46 -7.64 2.78
N SER A 313 36.61 -6.40 2.31
CA SER A 313 37.89 -5.81 1.94
C SER A 313 38.87 -5.76 3.12
N ALA A 314 38.38 -5.26 4.28
CA ALA A 314 39.17 -5.17 5.50
C ALA A 314 39.60 -6.55 5.99
N ALA A 315 38.69 -7.51 6.07
CA ALA A 315 38.96 -8.88 6.48
C ALA A 315 40.00 -9.55 5.56
N ALA A 316 39.81 -9.42 4.23
CA ALA A 316 40.75 -9.96 3.25
C ALA A 316 42.14 -9.31 3.37
N SER A 317 42.22 -7.99 3.63
CA SER A 317 43.48 -7.29 3.82
C SER A 317 44.24 -7.76 5.07
N VAL A 318 43.54 -7.93 6.21
CA VAL A 318 44.12 -8.45 7.45
C VAL A 318 44.63 -9.91 7.28
N PHE A 319 43.81 -10.73 6.59
CA PHE A 319 44.17 -12.13 6.35
C PHE A 319 45.40 -12.26 5.44
N GLN A 320 45.55 -11.39 4.44
CA GLN A 320 46.71 -11.37 3.58
C GLN A 320 47.95 -10.77 4.27
N GLY A 321 47.78 -9.74 5.08
CA GLY A 321 48.88 -9.14 5.85
C GLY A 321 49.51 -10.08 6.88
N ARG A 322 48.74 -11.05 7.39
CA ARG A 322 49.27 -12.09 8.32
C ARG A 322 50.09 -13.18 7.63
N ARG A 323 50.09 -13.26 6.31
CA ARG A 323 50.83 -14.28 5.52
C ARG A 323 52.17 -13.78 4.99
N VAL A 324 52.56 -12.56 5.37
CA VAL A 324 53.93 -12.06 5.06
C VAL A 324 54.74 -12.16 6.34
N PRO A 325 55.73 -13.10 6.42
CA PRO A 325 56.70 -13.14 7.48
C PRO A 325 57.63 -11.94 7.45
#